data_63f5da71dd3c167823318d7012a004a9
#
_entry.id   63f5da71dd3c167823318d7012a004a9
#
_cell.length_a   1.000
_cell.length_b   1.000
_cell.length_c   1.000
_cell.angle_alpha   90.00
_cell.angle_beta   90.00
_cell.angle_gamma   90.00
#
_symmetry.space_group_name_H-M   'P 1'
#
loop_
_entity.id
_entity.type
_entity.pdbx_description
1 polymer ?
#
loop_
_entity_poly.entity_id
_entity_poly.type
_entity_poly.pdbx_seq_one_letter_code
_entity_poly.pdbx_strand_id
1 'polypeptide(L)'
;MHGAAYTHRHDIVWLSGPDIEALQMTDDEILIAIDRSLLAQGHGDTVIEPRVHLEPDPAFRGHFNVLRGYIAPLNVAGFKIVGDYIDNYQRGLPSENALLNLFDPRTGMPVAIVDATAITEMRTGAMTALGA
;
A
#
# COMPACT_ATOMS: atom_id res chain seq x y z
N MET A 1 26.55 17.92 -13.63
CA MET A 1 26.07 16.54 -13.45
C MET A 1 27.05 15.75 -12.58
N HIS A 2 26.53 15.00 -11.71
CA HIS A 2 27.30 14.36 -10.66
C HIS A 2 27.85 13.02 -11.10
N GLY A 3 29.15 12.90 -11.16
CA GLY A 3 29.82 11.65 -11.46
C GLY A 3 30.14 10.78 -10.23
N ALA A 4 29.52 11.07 -9.07
CA ALA A 4 29.77 10.30 -7.87
C ALA A 4 29.18 8.90 -8.00
N ALA A 5 30.02 7.87 -7.86
CA ALA A 5 29.56 6.50 -7.82
C ALA A 5 28.83 6.22 -6.49
N TYR A 6 27.78 5.41 -6.56
CA TYR A 6 27.11 4.94 -5.36
C TYR A 6 28.04 3.99 -4.59
N THR A 7 28.28 4.31 -3.32
CA THR A 7 29.21 3.55 -2.48
C THR A 7 28.53 2.48 -1.64
N HIS A 8 27.19 2.48 -1.58
CA HIS A 8 26.42 1.54 -0.81
C HIS A 8 25.56 0.67 -1.71
N ARG A 9 25.61 -0.65 -1.48
CA ARG A 9 24.65 -1.56 -2.03
C ARG A 9 23.29 -1.29 -1.38
N HIS A 10 22.24 -1.24 -2.19
CA HIS A 10 20.87 -1.07 -1.73
C HIS A 10 20.02 -2.22 -2.27
N ASP A 11 19.41 -2.97 -1.36
CA ASP A 11 18.52 -4.06 -1.70
C ASP A 11 17.08 -3.67 -1.43
N ILE A 12 16.20 -3.96 -2.40
CA ILE A 12 14.76 -3.76 -2.26
C ILE A 12 14.14 -5.09 -1.90
N VAL A 13 13.39 -5.14 -0.81
CA VAL A 13 12.67 -6.34 -0.39
C VAL A 13 11.41 -6.50 -1.24
N TRP A 14 11.21 -7.70 -1.79
CA TRP A 14 9.96 -8.08 -2.41
C TRP A 14 9.21 -9.07 -1.52
N LEU A 15 7.96 -8.71 -1.15
CA LEU A 15 7.08 -9.59 -0.38
C LEU A 15 5.89 -9.99 -1.25
N SER A 16 5.85 -11.26 -1.62
CA SER A 16 4.77 -11.86 -2.41
C SER A 16 3.51 -12.08 -1.56
N GLY A 17 2.40 -12.47 -2.20
CA GLY A 17 1.19 -12.88 -1.50
C GLY A 17 1.44 -14.01 -0.49
N PRO A 18 2.11 -15.12 -0.88
CA PRO A 18 2.49 -16.17 0.05
C PRO A 18 3.36 -15.69 1.22
N ASP A 19 4.28 -14.74 0.99
CA ASP A 19 5.08 -14.16 2.07
C ASP A 19 4.19 -13.43 3.09
N ILE A 20 3.20 -12.70 2.62
CA ILE A 20 2.25 -12.00 3.50
C ILE A 20 1.40 -13.00 4.29
N GLU A 21 0.92 -14.05 3.65
CA GLU A 21 0.16 -15.11 4.33
C GLU A 21 1.01 -15.79 5.41
N ALA A 22 2.29 -16.01 5.15
CA ALA A 22 3.21 -16.65 6.08
C ALA A 22 3.44 -15.84 7.36
N LEU A 23 3.17 -14.53 7.35
CA LEU A 23 3.27 -13.68 8.53
C LEU A 23 2.19 -14.01 9.57
N GLN A 24 1.06 -14.58 9.15
CA GLN A 24 -0.07 -14.92 10.01
C GLN A 24 -0.46 -13.75 10.93
N MET A 25 -0.63 -12.57 10.33
CA MET A 25 -1.05 -11.37 11.08
C MET A 25 -2.39 -11.63 11.77
N THR A 26 -2.42 -11.33 13.05
CA THR A 26 -3.65 -11.47 13.84
C THR A 26 -4.57 -10.28 13.63
N ASP A 27 -5.86 -10.46 13.91
CA ASP A 27 -6.83 -9.37 13.87
C ASP A 27 -6.43 -8.23 14.80
N ASP A 28 -5.91 -8.54 15.97
CA ASP A 28 -5.44 -7.54 16.95
C ASP A 28 -4.27 -6.73 16.41
N GLU A 29 -3.30 -7.36 15.75
CA GLU A 29 -2.17 -6.66 15.11
C GLU A 29 -2.65 -5.69 14.04
N ILE A 30 -3.62 -6.11 13.23
CA ILE A 30 -4.20 -5.29 12.16
C ILE A 30 -4.97 -4.11 12.77
N LEU A 31 -5.81 -4.35 13.77
CA LEU A 31 -6.57 -3.31 14.45
C LEU A 31 -5.65 -2.28 15.13
N ILE A 32 -4.59 -2.72 15.80
CA ILE A 32 -3.61 -1.82 16.42
C ILE A 32 -2.91 -0.96 15.38
N ALA A 33 -2.51 -1.53 14.25
CA ALA A 33 -1.85 -0.79 13.18
C ALA A 33 -2.76 0.30 12.60
N ILE A 34 -4.01 -0.03 12.33
CA ILE A 34 -4.99 0.94 11.80
C ILE A 34 -5.30 2.02 12.83
N ASP A 35 -5.51 1.65 14.10
CA ASP A 35 -5.76 2.61 15.18
C ASP A 35 -4.62 3.62 15.33
N ARG A 36 -3.38 3.15 15.33
CA ARG A 36 -2.19 4.01 15.38
C ARG A 36 -2.13 4.97 14.17
N SER A 37 -2.48 4.49 12.99
CA SER A 37 -2.49 5.30 11.78
C SER A 37 -3.56 6.39 11.86
N LEU A 38 -4.75 6.07 12.37
CA LEU A 38 -5.83 7.03 12.57
C LEU A 38 -5.47 8.08 13.63
N LEU A 39 -4.81 7.67 14.71
CA LEU A 39 -4.31 8.60 15.73
C LEU A 39 -3.28 9.56 15.15
N ALA A 40 -2.32 9.05 14.37
CA ALA A 40 -1.33 9.88 13.70
C ALA A 40 -2.00 10.90 12.76
N GLN A 41 -3.00 10.47 12.02
CA GLN A 41 -3.78 11.36 11.15
C GLN A 41 -4.52 12.42 11.97
N GLY A 42 -5.14 12.03 13.06
CA GLY A 42 -5.84 12.96 13.96
C GLY A 42 -4.92 14.00 14.61
N HIS A 43 -3.65 13.64 14.85
CA HIS A 43 -2.64 14.56 15.37
C HIS A 43 -1.97 15.43 14.30
N GLY A 44 -2.26 15.23 13.02
CA GLY A 44 -1.61 15.95 11.94
C GLY A 44 -0.21 15.43 11.57
N ASP A 45 0.12 14.21 12.00
CA ASP A 45 1.44 13.59 11.78
C ASP A 45 1.50 12.76 10.49
N THR A 46 0.62 13.06 9.55
CA THR A 46 0.56 12.40 8.25
C THR A 46 0.45 13.41 7.12
N VAL A 47 0.95 13.02 5.96
CA VAL A 47 0.65 13.71 4.71
C VAL A 47 -0.04 12.70 3.81
N ILE A 48 -1.31 12.93 3.50
CA ILE A 48 -2.12 12.06 2.65
C ILE A 48 -2.65 12.90 1.50
N GLU A 49 -2.28 12.53 0.29
CA GLU A 49 -2.68 13.21 -0.91
C GLU A 49 -3.91 12.56 -1.54
N PRO A 50 -4.75 13.29 -2.29
CA PRO A 50 -5.87 12.71 -3.00
C PRO A 50 -5.41 11.62 -3.97
N ARG A 51 -6.24 10.56 -4.10
CA ARG A 51 -5.95 9.49 -5.05
C ARG A 51 -5.94 9.99 -6.49
N VAL A 52 -5.10 9.39 -7.29
CA VAL A 52 -5.04 9.61 -8.74
C VAL A 52 -5.67 8.42 -9.44
N HIS A 53 -6.45 8.71 -10.48
CA HIS A 53 -7.26 7.72 -11.19
C HIS A 53 -6.83 7.62 -12.65
N LEU A 54 -6.76 6.39 -13.17
CA LEU A 54 -6.48 6.12 -14.58
C LEU A 54 -7.45 5.06 -15.09
N GLU A 55 -8.21 5.40 -16.11
CA GLU A 55 -9.03 4.45 -16.86
C GLU A 55 -8.42 4.24 -18.25
N PRO A 56 -7.87 3.03 -18.53
CA PRO A 56 -7.20 2.78 -19.81
C PRO A 56 -8.16 2.79 -21.01
N ASP A 57 -9.23 2.01 -20.92
CA ASP A 57 -10.27 1.89 -21.94
C ASP A 57 -11.58 1.49 -21.24
N PRO A 58 -12.68 2.23 -21.45
CA PRO A 58 -13.98 1.90 -20.85
C PRO A 58 -14.46 0.48 -21.17
N ALA A 59 -14.06 -0.07 -22.32
CA ALA A 59 -14.43 -1.43 -22.73
C ALA A 59 -13.86 -2.50 -21.78
N PHE A 60 -12.77 -2.22 -21.08
CA PHE A 60 -12.15 -3.15 -20.13
C PHE A 60 -12.88 -3.21 -18.79
N ARG A 61 -13.75 -2.24 -18.51
CA ARG A 61 -14.54 -2.14 -17.29
C ARG A 61 -13.68 -2.21 -16.03
N GLY A 62 -12.59 -1.45 -16.05
CA GLY A 62 -11.64 -1.40 -14.97
C GLY A 62 -10.85 -0.11 -14.96
N HIS A 63 -10.18 0.13 -13.85
CA HIS A 63 -9.37 1.32 -13.64
C HIS A 63 -8.25 1.07 -12.66
N PHE A 64 -7.32 2.01 -12.60
CA PHE A 64 -6.27 2.04 -11.59
C PHE A 64 -6.47 3.24 -10.68
N ASN A 65 -6.18 3.04 -9.40
CA ASN A 65 -6.05 4.11 -8.43
C ASN A 65 -4.63 4.09 -7.85
N VAL A 66 -4.04 5.26 -7.69
CA VAL A 66 -2.79 5.44 -6.97
C VAL A 66 -3.09 6.21 -5.69
N LEU A 67 -2.79 5.58 -4.56
CA LEU A 67 -2.89 6.17 -3.24
C LEU A 67 -1.49 6.42 -2.71
N ARG A 68 -1.29 7.54 -2.05
CA ARG A 68 0.05 7.97 -1.61
C ARG A 68 -0.04 8.69 -0.27
N GLY A 69 0.94 8.44 0.57
CA GLY A 69 0.95 9.04 1.88
C GLY A 69 2.27 8.89 2.60
N TYR A 70 2.43 9.67 3.65
CA TYR A 70 3.54 9.64 4.58
C TYR A 70 2.99 9.61 6.00
N ILE A 71 3.55 8.73 6.82
CA ILE A 71 3.18 8.58 8.23
C ILE A 71 4.43 8.82 9.06
N ALA A 72 4.51 9.99 9.69
CA ALA A 72 5.70 10.43 10.41
C ALA A 72 6.13 9.47 11.54
N PRO A 73 5.22 8.99 12.41
CA PRO A 73 5.63 8.08 13.48
C PRO A 73 6.21 6.76 12.99
N LEU A 74 5.84 6.30 11.78
CA LEU A 74 6.37 5.08 11.18
C LEU A 74 7.60 5.35 10.32
N ASN A 75 7.91 6.62 10.05
CA ASN A 75 9.01 7.04 9.18
C ASN A 75 8.99 6.31 7.82
N VAL A 76 7.81 6.28 7.19
CA VAL A 76 7.60 5.61 5.92
C VAL A 76 6.72 6.42 4.99
N ALA A 77 7.12 6.49 3.72
CA ALA A 77 6.29 6.97 2.63
C ALA A 77 5.81 5.77 1.82
N GLY A 78 4.53 5.73 1.49
CA GLY A 78 3.91 4.61 0.80
C GLY A 78 3.12 5.04 -0.42
N PHE A 79 3.21 4.22 -1.46
CA PHE A 79 2.50 4.42 -2.71
C PHE A 79 1.82 3.10 -3.06
N LYS A 80 0.49 3.07 -3.02
CA LYS A 80 -0.28 1.88 -3.34
C LYS A 80 -0.96 2.05 -4.69
N ILE A 81 -0.70 1.11 -5.58
CA ILE A 81 -1.36 1.05 -6.89
C ILE A 81 -2.38 -0.08 -6.83
N VAL A 82 -3.63 0.23 -7.13
CA VAL A 82 -4.74 -0.72 -7.12
C VAL A 82 -5.31 -0.79 -8.52
N GLY A 83 -5.36 -1.99 -9.10
CA GLY A 83 -6.16 -2.30 -10.28
C GLY A 83 -7.50 -2.86 -9.83
N ASP A 84 -8.58 -2.23 -10.25
CA ASP A 84 -9.95 -2.64 -9.93
C ASP A 84 -10.69 -2.94 -11.22
N TYR A 85 -10.93 -4.23 -11.48
CA TYR A 85 -11.50 -4.74 -12.72
C TYR A 85 -12.69 -5.65 -12.41
N ILE A 86 -13.88 -5.14 -12.65
CA ILE A 86 -15.13 -5.75 -12.21
C ILE A 86 -15.39 -7.15 -12.79
N ASP A 87 -14.90 -7.43 -13.98
CA ASP A 87 -15.15 -8.70 -14.65
C ASP A 87 -14.06 -9.76 -14.42
N ASN A 88 -13.08 -9.47 -13.56
CA ASN A 88 -11.98 -10.40 -13.28
C ASN A 88 -12.46 -11.74 -12.72
N TYR A 89 -13.57 -11.76 -12.00
CA TYR A 89 -14.14 -13.01 -11.49
C TYR A 89 -14.43 -14.02 -12.59
N GLN A 90 -14.77 -13.57 -13.79
CA GLN A 90 -15.01 -14.43 -14.95
C GLN A 90 -13.75 -15.14 -15.44
N ARG A 91 -12.58 -14.62 -15.05
CA ARG A 91 -11.25 -15.15 -15.40
C ARG A 91 -10.59 -15.87 -14.24
N GLY A 92 -11.28 -16.01 -13.12
CA GLY A 92 -10.68 -16.56 -11.89
C GLY A 92 -9.64 -15.64 -11.24
N LEU A 93 -9.73 -14.34 -11.50
CA LEU A 93 -8.81 -13.33 -10.95
C LEU A 93 -9.53 -12.50 -9.89
N PRO A 94 -8.80 -11.98 -8.88
CA PRO A 94 -9.37 -11.01 -7.95
C PRO A 94 -9.81 -9.74 -8.67
N SER A 95 -10.92 -9.15 -8.23
CA SER A 95 -11.38 -7.87 -8.78
C SER A 95 -10.43 -6.73 -8.43
N GLU A 96 -9.90 -6.72 -7.22
CA GLU A 96 -8.89 -5.75 -6.78
C GLU A 96 -7.54 -6.44 -6.62
N ASN A 97 -6.53 -5.86 -7.26
CA ASN A 97 -5.14 -6.29 -7.15
C ASN A 97 -4.29 -5.08 -6.79
N ALA A 98 -3.41 -5.21 -5.82
CA ALA A 98 -2.66 -4.08 -5.32
C ALA A 98 -1.18 -4.39 -5.08
N LEU A 99 -0.34 -3.41 -5.41
CA LEU A 99 1.06 -3.35 -4.98
C LEU A 99 1.25 -2.14 -4.09
N LEU A 100 1.96 -2.33 -2.98
CA LEU A 100 2.38 -1.27 -2.09
C LEU A 100 3.88 -1.09 -2.19
N ASN A 101 4.29 0.14 -2.51
CA ASN A 101 5.70 0.51 -2.62
C ASN A 101 6.07 1.38 -1.42
N LEU A 102 7.06 0.97 -0.65
CA LEU A 102 7.52 1.68 0.55
C LEU A 102 8.87 2.32 0.29
N PHE A 103 9.01 3.56 0.73
CA PHE A 103 10.21 4.38 0.56
C PHE A 103 10.63 4.98 1.90
N ASP A 104 11.95 5.16 2.04
CA ASP A 104 12.49 5.98 3.12
C ASP A 104 12.20 7.46 2.80
N PRO A 105 11.42 8.16 3.62
CA PRO A 105 11.05 9.55 3.33
C PRO A 105 12.20 10.55 3.47
N ARG A 106 13.30 10.15 4.10
CA ARG A 106 14.46 11.03 4.29
C ARG A 106 15.39 11.05 3.10
N THR A 107 15.47 9.93 2.38
CA THR A 107 16.41 9.74 1.26
C THR A 107 15.74 9.53 -0.07
N GLY A 108 14.43 9.16 -0.07
CA GLY A 108 13.73 8.76 -1.26
C GLY A 108 14.12 7.37 -1.77
N MET A 109 14.90 6.61 -1.00
CA MET A 109 15.30 5.26 -1.41
C MET A 109 14.14 4.28 -1.27
N PRO A 110 13.91 3.42 -2.28
CA PRO A 110 12.92 2.36 -2.16
C PRO A 110 13.36 1.34 -1.12
N VAL A 111 12.43 0.89 -0.29
CA VAL A 111 12.66 -0.07 0.79
C VAL A 111 12.06 -1.43 0.46
N ALA A 112 10.81 -1.44 0.01
CA ALA A 112 10.09 -2.68 -0.24
C ALA A 112 9.00 -2.50 -1.29
N ILE A 113 8.71 -3.59 -1.97
CA ILE A 113 7.51 -3.75 -2.79
C ILE A 113 6.72 -4.92 -2.19
N VAL A 114 5.45 -4.69 -1.90
CA VAL A 114 4.61 -5.66 -1.19
C VAL A 114 3.38 -5.97 -2.02
N ASP A 115 3.06 -7.25 -2.19
CA ASP A 115 1.75 -7.63 -2.69
C ASP A 115 0.70 -7.26 -1.63
N ALA A 116 -0.10 -6.27 -1.94
CA ALA A 116 -1.05 -5.68 -1.00
C ALA A 116 -2.51 -6.06 -1.28
N THR A 117 -2.75 -7.08 -2.10
CA THR A 117 -4.11 -7.51 -2.45
C THR A 117 -4.89 -7.94 -1.20
N ALA A 118 -4.32 -8.83 -0.39
CA ALA A 118 -4.94 -9.25 0.87
C ALA A 118 -4.97 -8.11 1.92
N ILE A 119 -3.91 -7.31 1.99
CA ILE A 119 -3.82 -6.17 2.91
C ILE A 119 -4.94 -5.15 2.67
N THR A 120 -5.31 -4.94 1.41
CA THR A 120 -6.39 -4.02 1.06
C THR A 120 -7.73 -4.45 1.70
N GLU A 121 -8.01 -5.73 1.70
CA GLU A 121 -9.21 -6.29 2.35
C GLU A 121 -9.09 -6.22 3.88
N MET A 122 -7.96 -6.60 4.44
CA MET A 122 -7.70 -6.58 5.89
C MET A 122 -7.90 -5.20 6.48
N ARG A 123 -7.32 -4.16 5.86
CA ARG A 123 -7.43 -2.79 6.38
C ARG A 123 -8.85 -2.26 6.30
N THR A 124 -9.61 -2.63 5.27
CA THR A 124 -10.99 -2.21 5.10
C THR A 124 -11.88 -2.82 6.20
N GLY A 125 -11.70 -4.10 6.47
CA GLY A 125 -12.39 -4.78 7.57
C GLY A 125 -12.06 -4.17 8.94
N ALA A 126 -10.79 -3.87 9.19
CA ALA A 126 -10.35 -3.25 10.44
C ALA A 126 -10.92 -1.85 10.63
N MET A 127 -10.95 -1.03 9.59
CA MET A 127 -11.56 0.31 9.66
C MET A 127 -13.06 0.24 9.95
N THR A 128 -13.76 -0.71 9.35
CA THR A 128 -15.18 -0.95 9.62
C THR A 128 -15.41 -1.33 11.09
N ALA A 129 -14.58 -2.23 11.62
CA ALA A 129 -14.68 -2.67 13.01
C ALA A 129 -14.43 -1.53 14.01
N LEU A 130 -13.44 -0.66 13.74
CA LEU A 130 -13.13 0.49 14.59
C LEU A 130 -14.19 1.60 14.52
N GLY A 131 -14.86 1.72 13.38
CA GLY A 131 -15.91 2.71 13.16
C GLY A 131 -17.30 2.29 13.66
N ALA A 132 -17.46 1.04 14.07
CA ALA A 132 -18.74 0.49 14.49
C ALA A 132 -19.17 0.93 15.90
#